data_5a291d08459b6d8e587abaabbb88c42a
#
_entry.id   5a291d08459b6d8e587abaabbb88c42a
#
_cell.length_a   1.000
_cell.length_b   1.000
_cell.length_c   1.000
_cell.angle_alpha   90.00
_cell.angle_beta   90.00
_cell.angle_gamma   90.00
#
_symmetry.space_group_name_H-M   'P 1'
#
loop_
_entity.id
_entity.type
_entity.pdbx_description
1 polymer ?
#
loop_
_entity_poly.entity_id
_entity_poly.type
_entity_poly.pdbx_seq_one_letter_code
_entity_poly.pdbx_strand_id
1 'polypeptide(L)'
;AAYTVVQEKARRRAKNVILFIGDGMSMQAKELGRILSKGLSNGKFNDVLSMEKMPSLALVTTSGYDSIVTDSANSMSAYMTGNKSVVNAMGVYENRTKDPLDDPKVETAAEILSRSKKMSYGMVTTAAVTDATPAAVTAHTRRRGEQNYIAADFLSRRNPPKVVMGGGAQFFLPLQTPGSKRKDDRNLIQEFKDKGYQFAGTKTELNALNGDQPILGLFTMNHMNVYMDREFLPKNSKVLKGFTDQPGLLDMTKKAVSVLEKNPNGFFLMSEGGSIDKQLHTMDWQRSTYDTIEFDQTIEWAQDYAKKHNDDTLIIVVADHAHGISISGTYKEENGKTGREAVRVYGDAKWPTFVDENHDGYPDNPDPDVTLAVQYANAPDHYENYRFQPEPTVPATTDAKGNVIANPKRAPKGAR
;
A
#
# COMPACT_ATOMS: atom_id res chain seq x y z
N ALA A 1 -27.53 -19.65 -3.07
CA ALA A 1 -27.15 -18.24 -3.21
C ALA A 1 -28.39 -17.45 -3.59
N ALA A 2 -28.73 -16.43 -2.85
CA ALA A 2 -29.81 -15.50 -3.19
C ALA A 2 -29.16 -14.32 -3.94
N TYR A 3 -29.64 -14.03 -5.15
CA TYR A 3 -29.22 -12.85 -5.91
C TYR A 3 -30.32 -11.79 -5.77
N THR A 4 -29.92 -10.58 -5.40
CA THR A 4 -30.83 -9.43 -5.42
C THR A 4 -30.57 -8.68 -6.71
N VAL A 5 -31.57 -8.61 -7.58
CA VAL A 5 -31.52 -7.76 -8.77
C VAL A 5 -31.85 -6.34 -8.29
N VAL A 6 -30.87 -5.46 -8.32
CA VAL A 6 -31.07 -4.05 -8.04
C VAL A 6 -31.36 -3.33 -9.35
N GLN A 7 -32.55 -2.77 -9.49
CA GLN A 7 -32.86 -1.87 -10.59
C GLN A 7 -32.13 -0.55 -10.37
N GLU A 8 -31.17 -0.21 -11.25
CA GLU A 8 -30.50 1.07 -11.21
C GLU A 8 -31.49 2.22 -11.31
N LYS A 9 -31.76 2.89 -10.21
CA LYS A 9 -32.37 4.23 -10.23
C LYS A 9 -31.36 5.19 -10.83
N ALA A 10 -31.83 6.09 -11.69
CA ALA A 10 -31.11 7.08 -12.49
C ALA A 10 -29.65 7.32 -12.09
N ARG A 11 -28.69 7.13 -12.99
CA ARG A 11 -27.23 7.21 -12.81
C ARG A 11 -26.86 8.45 -12.00
N ARG A 12 -26.62 8.31 -10.70
CA ARG A 12 -25.98 9.34 -9.90
C ARG A 12 -24.53 9.47 -10.39
N ARG A 13 -24.12 10.66 -10.73
CA ARG A 13 -22.71 10.97 -11.01
C ARG A 13 -22.03 11.26 -9.68
N ALA A 14 -20.99 10.50 -9.35
CA ALA A 14 -20.17 10.80 -8.19
C ALA A 14 -19.50 12.17 -8.37
N LYS A 15 -19.51 12.98 -7.32
CA LYS A 15 -18.79 14.24 -7.23
C LYS A 15 -17.33 13.99 -6.90
N ASN A 16 -17.06 13.02 -6.04
CA ASN A 16 -15.74 12.66 -5.55
C ASN A 16 -15.38 11.23 -5.95
N VAL A 17 -14.10 10.95 -6.04
CA VAL A 17 -13.57 9.60 -6.29
C VAL A 17 -12.44 9.32 -5.30
N ILE A 18 -12.53 8.18 -4.61
CA ILE A 18 -11.41 7.64 -3.83
C ILE A 18 -11.05 6.28 -4.44
N LEU A 19 -9.84 6.20 -4.96
CA LEU A 19 -9.25 4.97 -5.49
C LEU A 19 -8.31 4.38 -4.44
N PHE A 20 -8.69 3.24 -3.88
CA PHE A 20 -7.87 2.46 -2.97
C PHE A 20 -7.08 1.41 -3.73
N ILE A 21 -5.76 1.41 -3.57
CA ILE A 21 -4.85 0.42 -4.15
C ILE A 21 -4.22 -0.39 -3.02
N GLY A 22 -4.53 -1.68 -2.97
CA GLY A 22 -3.76 -2.63 -2.15
C GLY A 22 -2.62 -3.18 -3.00
N ASP A 23 -1.43 -2.61 -2.86
CA ASP A 23 -0.27 -3.00 -3.67
C ASP A 23 0.10 -4.45 -3.38
N GLY A 24 0.18 -5.28 -4.42
CA GLY A 24 0.46 -6.71 -4.31
C GLY A 24 -0.61 -7.53 -3.58
N MET A 25 -1.76 -6.95 -3.26
CA MET A 25 -2.81 -7.57 -2.45
C MET A 25 -3.55 -8.66 -3.24
N SER A 26 -2.97 -9.86 -3.28
CA SER A 26 -3.64 -11.05 -3.80
C SER A 26 -4.90 -11.42 -3.01
N MET A 27 -5.70 -12.32 -3.56
CA MET A 27 -6.87 -12.86 -2.84
C MET A 27 -6.47 -13.51 -1.51
N GLN A 28 -5.32 -14.16 -1.45
CA GLN A 28 -4.81 -14.79 -0.23
C GLN A 28 -4.31 -13.75 0.78
N ALA A 29 -3.67 -12.67 0.32
CA ALA A 29 -3.28 -11.57 1.22
C ALA A 29 -4.52 -10.92 1.86
N LYS A 30 -5.58 -10.68 1.08
CA LYS A 30 -6.87 -10.22 1.59
C LYS A 30 -7.48 -11.22 2.58
N GLU A 31 -7.43 -12.52 2.26
CA GLU A 31 -7.96 -13.59 3.11
C GLU A 31 -7.26 -13.63 4.47
N LEU A 32 -5.94 -13.47 4.50
CA LEU A 32 -5.18 -13.35 5.74
C LEU A 32 -5.67 -12.17 6.58
N GLY A 33 -5.91 -11.02 5.97
CA GLY A 33 -6.48 -9.85 6.62
C GLY A 33 -7.82 -10.17 7.28
N ARG A 34 -8.73 -10.88 6.58
CA ARG A 34 -10.01 -11.30 7.11
C ARG A 34 -9.86 -12.28 8.27
N ILE A 35 -8.99 -13.29 8.12
CA ILE A 35 -8.77 -14.29 9.16
C ILE A 35 -8.26 -13.64 10.44
N LEU A 36 -7.24 -12.78 10.35
CA LEU A 36 -6.61 -12.17 11.51
C LEU A 36 -7.52 -11.14 12.20
N SER A 37 -8.26 -10.33 11.44
CA SER A 37 -9.10 -9.28 12.02
C SER A 37 -10.49 -9.75 12.42
N LYS A 38 -11.06 -10.77 11.77
CA LYS A 38 -12.44 -11.22 12.03
C LYS A 38 -12.51 -12.56 12.73
N GLY A 39 -11.44 -13.36 12.65
CA GLY A 39 -11.39 -14.68 13.23
C GLY A 39 -12.22 -15.73 12.50
N LEU A 40 -12.04 -16.98 12.96
CA LEU A 40 -12.76 -18.15 12.47
C LEU A 40 -13.34 -18.92 13.65
N SER A 41 -14.59 -19.32 13.57
CA SER A 41 -15.25 -20.18 14.55
C SER A 41 -15.94 -21.34 13.85
N ASN A 42 -15.61 -22.57 14.21
CA ASN A 42 -16.21 -23.78 13.63
C ASN A 42 -16.17 -23.79 12.09
N GLY A 43 -15.04 -23.38 11.50
CA GLY A 43 -14.83 -23.33 10.05
C GLY A 43 -15.58 -22.21 9.32
N LYS A 44 -16.12 -21.24 10.03
CA LYS A 44 -16.80 -20.08 9.47
C LYS A 44 -16.08 -18.80 9.90
N PHE A 45 -15.98 -17.84 8.98
CA PHE A 45 -15.54 -16.49 9.34
C PHE A 45 -16.59 -15.83 10.25
N ASN A 46 -16.12 -15.16 11.30
CA ASN A 46 -17.00 -14.47 12.25
C ASN A 46 -17.60 -13.20 11.62
N ASP A 47 -16.87 -12.52 10.74
CA ASP A 47 -17.35 -11.38 9.94
C ASP A 47 -16.54 -11.29 8.62
N VAL A 48 -16.81 -10.26 7.84
CA VAL A 48 -16.16 -9.96 6.56
C VAL A 48 -15.45 -8.61 6.62
N LEU A 49 -14.46 -8.41 5.76
CA LEU A 49 -13.77 -7.13 5.62
C LEU A 49 -14.71 -6.05 5.07
N SER A 50 -14.43 -4.79 5.36
CA SER A 50 -15.20 -3.66 4.86
C SER A 50 -15.16 -3.56 3.33
N MET A 51 -14.02 -3.91 2.71
CA MET A 51 -13.91 -4.01 1.26
C MET A 51 -14.80 -5.12 0.66
N GLU A 52 -15.15 -6.15 1.42
CA GLU A 52 -16.03 -7.24 0.98
C GLU A 52 -17.53 -6.88 1.11
N LYS A 53 -17.84 -5.81 1.84
CA LYS A 53 -19.21 -5.26 1.97
C LYS A 53 -19.59 -4.34 0.80
N MET A 54 -18.66 -4.12 -0.16
CA MET A 54 -18.91 -3.28 -1.34
C MET A 54 -20.04 -3.86 -2.20
N PRO A 55 -20.93 -3.01 -2.74
CA PRO A 55 -22.13 -3.48 -3.46
C PRO A 55 -21.84 -4.06 -4.84
N SER A 56 -20.67 -3.81 -5.40
CA SER A 56 -20.27 -4.26 -6.75
C SER A 56 -18.92 -4.94 -6.71
N LEU A 57 -18.79 -6.02 -7.47
CA LEU A 57 -17.55 -6.79 -7.61
C LEU A 57 -17.23 -6.94 -9.10
N ALA A 58 -15.97 -6.80 -9.46
CA ALA A 58 -15.44 -7.07 -10.79
C ALA A 58 -14.11 -7.82 -10.72
N LEU A 59 -13.71 -8.43 -11.81
CA LEU A 59 -12.39 -9.03 -11.98
C LEU A 59 -11.54 -8.14 -12.88
N VAL A 60 -10.26 -8.01 -12.52
CA VAL A 60 -9.27 -7.23 -13.27
C VAL A 60 -8.14 -8.14 -13.71
N THR A 61 -7.73 -8.01 -14.97
CA THR A 61 -6.49 -8.62 -15.49
C THR A 61 -5.37 -7.61 -15.43
N THR A 62 -4.21 -8.02 -14.96
CA THR A 62 -3.10 -7.11 -14.61
C THR A 62 -1.86 -7.26 -15.51
N SER A 63 -1.94 -8.01 -16.65
CA SER A 63 -0.80 -8.12 -17.57
C SER A 63 -0.40 -6.77 -18.16
N GLY A 64 0.90 -6.54 -18.30
CA GLY A 64 1.47 -5.39 -19.03
C GLY A 64 1.28 -5.49 -20.54
N TYR A 65 1.84 -4.53 -21.28
CA TYR A 65 1.89 -4.55 -22.74
C TYR A 65 2.93 -5.56 -23.24
N ASP A 66 4.08 -5.63 -22.59
CA ASP A 66 5.25 -6.44 -22.95
C ASP A 66 5.46 -7.65 -22.04
N SER A 67 4.61 -7.86 -21.04
CA SER A 67 4.80 -8.90 -20.02
C SER A 67 3.47 -9.48 -19.54
N ILE A 68 3.44 -10.80 -19.31
CA ILE A 68 2.32 -11.50 -18.68
C ILE A 68 2.18 -11.08 -17.21
N VAL A 69 3.32 -10.83 -16.54
CA VAL A 69 3.37 -10.36 -15.15
C VAL A 69 3.67 -8.86 -15.15
N THR A 70 2.80 -8.11 -14.51
CA THR A 70 2.95 -6.66 -14.37
C THR A 70 3.86 -6.29 -13.21
N ASP A 71 4.35 -5.05 -13.21
CA ASP A 71 4.82 -4.35 -12.01
C ASP A 71 3.84 -3.25 -11.61
N SER A 72 4.05 -2.63 -10.45
CA SER A 72 3.14 -1.57 -9.94
C SER A 72 3.12 -0.33 -10.86
N ALA A 73 4.18 -0.07 -11.62
CA ALA A 73 4.26 1.10 -12.48
C ALA A 73 3.28 1.00 -13.66
N ASN A 74 3.41 -0.08 -14.45
CA ASN A 74 2.56 -0.23 -15.64
C ASN A 74 1.13 -0.62 -15.31
N SER A 75 0.85 -1.32 -14.20
CA SER A 75 -0.51 -1.59 -13.76
C SER A 75 -1.23 -0.29 -13.33
N MET A 76 -0.57 0.52 -12.48
CA MET A 76 -1.15 1.81 -12.10
C MET A 76 -1.24 2.77 -13.28
N SER A 77 -0.27 2.75 -14.20
CA SER A 77 -0.36 3.49 -15.47
C SER A 77 -1.62 3.10 -16.25
N ALA A 78 -1.94 1.80 -16.32
CA ALA A 78 -3.15 1.34 -17.00
C ALA A 78 -4.42 1.83 -16.30
N TYR A 79 -4.47 1.83 -14.97
CA TYR A 79 -5.61 2.38 -14.21
C TYR A 79 -5.79 3.88 -14.44
N MET A 80 -4.69 4.62 -14.48
CA MET A 80 -4.74 6.08 -14.60
C MET A 80 -4.90 6.59 -16.03
N THR A 81 -4.49 5.81 -17.04
CA THR A 81 -4.54 6.27 -18.45
C THR A 81 -5.54 5.53 -19.32
N GLY A 82 -6.05 4.38 -18.83
CA GLY A 82 -6.88 3.47 -19.66
C GLY A 82 -6.09 2.70 -20.73
N ASN A 83 -4.75 2.79 -20.72
CA ASN A 83 -3.88 2.16 -21.68
C ASN A 83 -2.83 1.29 -20.98
N LYS A 84 -2.61 0.07 -21.49
CA LYS A 84 -1.50 -0.75 -21.02
C LYS A 84 -0.18 -0.12 -21.42
N SER A 85 0.79 -0.19 -20.51
CA SER A 85 2.16 0.28 -20.68
C SER A 85 3.16 -0.87 -20.50
N VAL A 86 4.41 -0.62 -20.84
CA VAL A 86 5.51 -1.58 -20.61
C VAL A 86 5.93 -1.59 -19.15
N VAL A 87 6.58 -2.67 -18.72
CA VAL A 87 7.11 -2.79 -17.35
C VAL A 87 7.97 -1.58 -16.98
N ASN A 88 7.84 -1.09 -15.74
CA ASN A 88 8.47 0.12 -15.20
C ASN A 88 7.93 1.48 -15.70
N ALA A 89 7.07 1.53 -16.71
CA ALA A 89 6.61 2.79 -17.30
C ALA A 89 5.34 3.33 -16.62
N MET A 90 5.27 4.64 -16.53
CA MET A 90 4.16 5.39 -15.93
C MET A 90 3.75 6.54 -16.86
N GLY A 91 2.47 6.59 -17.26
CA GLY A 91 1.89 7.70 -18.00
C GLY A 91 2.58 8.05 -19.32
N VAL A 92 3.19 7.07 -19.99
CA VAL A 92 3.86 7.25 -21.28
C VAL A 92 3.58 6.09 -22.24
N TYR A 93 3.69 6.37 -23.54
CA TYR A 93 3.90 5.37 -24.56
C TYR A 93 5.40 5.20 -24.82
N GLU A 94 5.90 3.98 -24.70
CA GLU A 94 7.31 3.69 -24.97
C GLU A 94 7.68 4.05 -26.42
N ASN A 95 8.75 4.81 -26.58
CA ASN A 95 9.40 5.04 -27.86
C ASN A 95 10.65 4.14 -28.01
N ARG A 96 11.47 4.37 -29.04
CA ARG A 96 12.67 3.55 -29.31
C ARG A 96 13.97 4.15 -28.81
N THR A 97 13.93 5.30 -28.13
CA THR A 97 15.12 5.96 -27.61
C THR A 97 15.57 5.29 -26.31
N LYS A 98 16.77 5.65 -25.83
CA LYS A 98 17.29 5.20 -24.54
C LYS A 98 16.92 6.15 -23.39
N ASP A 99 16.48 7.36 -23.70
CA ASP A 99 16.11 8.37 -22.71
C ASP A 99 14.74 7.99 -22.10
N PRO A 100 14.64 7.77 -20.79
CA PRO A 100 13.37 7.42 -20.16
C PRO A 100 12.43 8.60 -19.97
N LEU A 101 12.81 9.81 -20.36
CA LEU A 101 12.08 11.05 -20.11
C LEU A 101 11.55 11.73 -21.40
N ASP A 102 11.91 11.19 -22.58
CA ASP A 102 11.48 11.73 -23.88
C ASP A 102 10.28 10.98 -24.50
N ASP A 103 9.74 9.99 -23.79
CA ASP A 103 8.60 9.20 -24.23
C ASP A 103 7.33 10.05 -24.35
N PRO A 104 6.46 9.79 -25.35
CA PRO A 104 5.18 10.49 -25.48
C PRO A 104 4.31 10.32 -24.24
N LYS A 105 3.95 11.43 -23.61
CA LYS A 105 3.14 11.45 -22.38
C LYS A 105 1.67 11.14 -22.66
N VAL A 106 1.05 10.37 -21.79
CA VAL A 106 -0.38 10.08 -21.79
C VAL A 106 -1.00 10.74 -20.56
N GLU A 107 -1.96 11.64 -20.79
CA GLU A 107 -2.62 12.35 -19.69
C GLU A 107 -3.36 11.35 -18.77
N THR A 108 -3.13 11.47 -17.48
CA THR A 108 -3.77 10.61 -16.48
C THR A 108 -5.20 11.04 -16.15
N ALA A 109 -6.00 10.13 -15.59
CA ALA A 109 -7.35 10.46 -15.14
C ALA A 109 -7.37 11.63 -14.14
N ALA A 110 -6.39 11.70 -13.23
CA ALA A 110 -6.26 12.81 -12.27
C ALA A 110 -6.01 14.15 -12.98
N GLU A 111 -5.13 14.17 -13.98
CA GLU A 111 -4.85 15.35 -14.79
C GLU A 111 -6.06 15.76 -15.64
N ILE A 112 -6.74 14.77 -16.28
CA ILE A 112 -7.97 15.02 -17.06
C ILE A 112 -9.06 15.63 -16.17
N LEU A 113 -9.31 15.04 -14.99
CA LEU A 113 -10.32 15.52 -14.05
C LEU A 113 -9.98 16.92 -13.54
N SER A 114 -8.71 17.16 -13.22
CA SER A 114 -8.26 18.48 -12.79
C SER A 114 -8.38 19.53 -13.89
N ARG A 115 -8.00 19.19 -15.13
CA ARG A 115 -8.08 20.11 -16.27
C ARG A 115 -9.52 20.37 -16.71
N SER A 116 -10.32 19.30 -16.91
CA SER A 116 -11.64 19.39 -17.54
C SER A 116 -12.77 19.65 -16.56
N LYS A 117 -12.65 19.18 -15.32
CA LYS A 117 -13.68 19.33 -14.28
C LYS A 117 -13.26 20.26 -13.15
N LYS A 118 -12.01 20.74 -13.15
CA LYS A 118 -11.42 21.58 -12.10
C LYS A 118 -11.46 20.90 -10.72
N MET A 119 -11.46 19.59 -10.69
CA MET A 119 -11.37 18.80 -9.45
C MET A 119 -9.98 18.95 -8.84
N SER A 120 -9.90 18.93 -7.51
CA SER A 120 -8.63 18.74 -6.81
C SER A 120 -8.22 17.28 -6.86
N TYR A 121 -6.91 17.00 -6.78
CA TYR A 121 -6.46 15.62 -6.64
C TYR A 121 -5.27 15.50 -5.69
N GLY A 122 -5.06 14.30 -5.20
CA GLY A 122 -3.96 13.97 -4.31
C GLY A 122 -3.69 12.47 -4.25
N MET A 123 -2.57 12.14 -3.59
CA MET A 123 -2.17 10.77 -3.30
C MET A 123 -1.64 10.66 -1.88
N VAL A 124 -1.96 9.53 -1.24
CA VAL A 124 -1.40 9.10 0.03
C VAL A 124 -0.97 7.64 -0.06
N THR A 125 0.12 7.28 0.61
CA THR A 125 0.70 5.94 0.53
C THR A 125 1.49 5.60 1.79
N THR A 126 1.56 4.31 2.13
CA THR A 126 2.52 3.80 3.12
C THR A 126 3.90 3.50 2.50
N ALA A 127 4.03 3.59 1.17
CA ALA A 127 5.31 3.56 0.47
C ALA A 127 5.99 4.95 0.43
N ALA A 128 7.09 5.08 -0.32
CA ALA A 128 7.64 6.37 -0.72
C ALA A 128 6.71 7.02 -1.75
N VAL A 129 6.44 8.32 -1.64
CA VAL A 129 5.55 9.04 -2.57
C VAL A 129 6.06 9.04 -4.02
N THR A 130 7.35 8.77 -4.22
CA THR A 130 7.98 8.62 -5.54
C THR A 130 8.02 7.18 -6.04
N ASP A 131 7.49 6.22 -5.27
CA ASP A 131 7.35 4.85 -5.74
C ASP A 131 6.30 4.77 -6.86
N ALA A 132 6.26 3.68 -7.56
CA ALA A 132 5.54 3.52 -8.82
C ALA A 132 4.05 3.87 -8.71
N THR A 133 3.33 3.25 -7.79
CA THR A 133 1.87 3.41 -7.65
C THR A 133 1.46 4.85 -7.35
N PRO A 134 1.98 5.53 -6.31
CA PRO A 134 1.61 6.91 -6.06
C PRO A 134 2.12 7.86 -7.15
N ALA A 135 3.33 7.60 -7.70
CA ALA A 135 3.88 8.44 -8.76
C ALA A 135 3.02 8.41 -10.04
N ALA A 136 2.53 7.24 -10.45
CA ALA A 136 1.74 7.08 -11.68
C ALA A 136 0.39 7.81 -11.67
N VAL A 137 -0.02 8.40 -10.55
CA VAL A 137 -1.18 9.31 -10.51
C VAL A 137 -0.97 10.51 -11.43
N THR A 138 0.27 11.00 -11.57
CA THR A 138 0.57 12.19 -12.38
C THR A 138 1.97 12.24 -12.99
N ALA A 139 2.88 11.29 -12.68
CA ALA A 139 4.23 11.27 -13.26
C ALA A 139 4.26 10.60 -14.63
N HIS A 140 5.22 11.02 -15.47
CA HIS A 140 5.41 10.52 -16.82
C HIS A 140 6.87 10.18 -17.06
N THR A 141 7.17 8.88 -17.03
CA THR A 141 8.51 8.35 -17.32
C THR A 141 8.42 6.88 -17.69
N ARG A 142 9.31 6.43 -18.56
CA ARG A 142 9.46 4.99 -18.86
C ARG A 142 10.13 4.21 -17.72
N ARG A 143 10.69 4.87 -16.70
CA ARG A 143 11.42 4.23 -15.61
C ARG A 143 10.99 4.70 -14.24
N ARG A 144 10.33 3.83 -13.48
CA ARG A 144 9.98 4.09 -12.07
C ARG A 144 11.18 4.42 -11.19
N GLY A 145 12.39 4.06 -11.60
CA GLY A 145 13.64 4.37 -10.90
C GLY A 145 14.07 5.84 -10.97
N GLU A 146 13.47 6.66 -11.86
CA GLU A 146 13.78 8.09 -11.99
C GLU A 146 13.15 8.93 -10.86
N GLN A 147 13.31 8.49 -9.61
CA GLN A 147 12.63 9.07 -8.45
C GLN A 147 13.04 10.52 -8.17
N ASN A 148 14.26 10.93 -8.55
CA ASN A 148 14.68 12.34 -8.48
C ASN A 148 13.87 13.23 -9.43
N TYR A 149 13.61 12.74 -10.63
CA TYR A 149 12.77 13.40 -11.60
C TYR A 149 11.31 13.42 -11.12
N ILE A 150 10.77 12.27 -10.69
CA ILE A 150 9.39 12.14 -10.21
C ILE A 150 9.09 13.12 -9.08
N ALA A 151 9.98 13.22 -8.08
CA ALA A 151 9.80 14.14 -6.96
C ALA A 151 9.68 15.60 -7.40
N ALA A 152 10.49 16.03 -8.38
CA ALA A 152 10.44 17.37 -8.94
C ALA A 152 9.24 17.57 -9.88
N ASP A 153 8.86 16.51 -10.59
CA ASP A 153 7.80 16.52 -11.58
C ASP A 153 6.43 16.80 -10.99
N PHE A 154 6.18 16.44 -9.73
CA PHE A 154 4.93 16.78 -9.02
C PHE A 154 4.64 18.28 -9.02
N LEU A 155 5.66 19.14 -8.90
CA LEU A 155 5.49 20.60 -8.95
C LEU A 155 5.43 21.17 -10.37
N SER A 156 5.89 20.42 -11.36
CA SER A 156 5.95 20.90 -12.76
C SER A 156 4.62 20.80 -13.49
N ARG A 157 3.64 20.11 -12.90
CA ARG A 157 2.32 19.95 -13.49
C ARG A 157 1.60 21.29 -13.63
N ARG A 158 0.79 21.45 -14.67
CA ARG A 158 -0.07 22.62 -14.86
C ARG A 158 -1.00 22.84 -13.66
N ASN A 159 -1.53 21.73 -13.11
CA ASN A 159 -2.32 21.69 -11.89
C ASN A 159 -1.65 20.67 -10.97
N PRO A 160 -0.78 21.09 -10.05
CA PRO A 160 -0.09 20.17 -9.17
C PRO A 160 -1.06 19.46 -8.19
N PRO A 161 -0.72 18.24 -7.71
CA PRO A 161 -1.52 17.55 -6.69
C PRO A 161 -1.63 18.40 -5.43
N LYS A 162 -2.84 18.53 -4.87
CA LYS A 162 -3.06 19.29 -3.63
C LYS A 162 -2.56 18.56 -2.39
N VAL A 163 -2.43 17.26 -2.47
CA VAL A 163 -1.95 16.40 -1.37
C VAL A 163 -0.96 15.40 -1.92
N VAL A 164 0.21 15.33 -1.31
CA VAL A 164 1.24 14.30 -1.52
C VAL A 164 1.73 13.88 -0.15
N MET A 165 1.38 12.67 0.32
CA MET A 165 1.75 12.20 1.65
C MET A 165 2.20 10.74 1.64
N GLY A 166 3.28 10.45 2.38
CA GLY A 166 3.86 9.12 2.55
C GLY A 166 5.30 9.17 3.04
N GLY A 167 6.09 8.15 2.69
CA GLY A 167 7.53 8.16 2.88
C GLY A 167 8.27 8.84 1.73
N GLY A 168 9.61 8.68 1.68
CA GLY A 168 10.44 9.06 0.54
C GLY A 168 11.13 10.42 0.64
N ALA A 169 11.28 10.99 1.83
CA ALA A 169 11.98 12.27 2.06
C ALA A 169 13.37 12.31 1.42
N GLN A 170 14.02 11.15 1.26
CA GLN A 170 15.36 11.05 0.64
C GLN A 170 15.45 11.62 -0.79
N PHE A 171 14.33 11.74 -1.51
CA PHE A 171 14.29 12.29 -2.86
C PHE A 171 13.90 13.78 -2.90
N PHE A 172 13.65 14.39 -1.75
CA PHE A 172 13.24 15.79 -1.62
C PHE A 172 14.30 16.66 -0.95
N LEU A 173 15.27 16.04 -0.28
CA LEU A 173 16.33 16.72 0.48
C LEU A 173 17.56 16.94 -0.40
N PRO A 174 18.30 18.08 -0.24
CA PRO A 174 19.53 18.34 -0.98
C PRO A 174 20.55 17.21 -0.87
N LEU A 175 21.39 17.03 -1.89
CA LEU A 175 22.44 15.98 -1.93
C LEU A 175 23.28 15.91 -0.65
N GLN A 176 23.64 17.06 -0.07
CA GLN A 176 24.47 17.14 1.11
C GLN A 176 23.77 16.73 2.42
N THR A 177 22.46 16.55 2.39
CA THR A 177 21.69 16.12 3.58
C THR A 177 21.94 14.62 3.84
N PRO A 178 22.36 14.23 5.07
CA PRO A 178 22.54 12.83 5.38
C PRO A 178 21.31 11.97 5.07
N GLY A 179 21.50 10.90 4.29
CA GLY A 179 20.42 10.02 3.84
C GLY A 179 19.72 10.45 2.56
N SER A 180 20.02 11.62 2.01
CA SER A 180 19.50 12.04 0.70
C SER A 180 19.94 11.08 -0.41
N LYS A 181 19.05 10.89 -1.38
CA LYS A 181 19.29 10.17 -2.65
C LYS A 181 19.18 11.09 -3.86
N ARG A 182 19.06 12.40 -3.64
CA ARG A 182 19.13 13.35 -4.75
C ARG A 182 20.54 13.40 -5.32
N LYS A 183 20.62 13.76 -6.61
CA LYS A 183 21.88 13.92 -7.37
C LYS A 183 22.23 15.41 -7.55
N ASP A 184 21.44 16.30 -6.96
CA ASP A 184 21.58 17.75 -7.01
C ASP A 184 21.32 18.38 -5.64
N ASP A 185 21.60 19.67 -5.49
CA ASP A 185 21.44 20.41 -4.24
C ASP A 185 20.04 21.06 -4.08
N ARG A 186 19.05 20.65 -4.89
CA ARG A 186 17.70 21.16 -4.76
C ARG A 186 17.05 20.72 -3.44
N ASN A 187 16.45 21.65 -2.76
CA ASN A 187 15.58 21.40 -1.60
C ASN A 187 14.12 21.43 -2.06
N LEU A 188 13.62 20.28 -2.48
CA LEU A 188 12.23 20.22 -2.98
C LEU A 188 11.21 20.51 -1.88
N ILE A 189 11.49 20.19 -0.61
CA ILE A 189 10.59 20.58 0.49
C ILE A 189 10.41 22.10 0.53
N GLN A 190 11.51 22.85 0.37
CA GLN A 190 11.43 24.31 0.34
C GLN A 190 10.70 24.79 -0.92
N GLU A 191 10.97 24.20 -2.09
CA GLU A 191 10.26 24.54 -3.32
C GLU A 191 8.75 24.33 -3.23
N PHE A 192 8.31 23.25 -2.55
CA PHE A 192 6.90 23.02 -2.25
C PHE A 192 6.33 24.11 -1.34
N LYS A 193 7.06 24.48 -0.26
CA LYS A 193 6.65 25.58 0.63
C LYS A 193 6.53 26.90 -0.12
N ASP A 194 7.47 27.22 -1.01
CA ASP A 194 7.46 28.42 -1.85
C ASP A 194 6.26 28.45 -2.81
N LYS A 195 5.70 27.27 -3.14
CA LYS A 195 4.45 27.12 -3.89
C LYS A 195 3.19 27.12 -3.01
N GLY A 196 3.33 27.39 -1.72
CA GLY A 196 2.22 27.52 -0.77
C GLY A 196 1.78 26.19 -0.14
N TYR A 197 2.59 25.13 -0.22
CA TYR A 197 2.29 23.89 0.51
C TYR A 197 2.68 24.01 1.98
N GLN A 198 1.83 23.50 2.84
CA GLN A 198 2.22 23.18 4.21
C GLN A 198 3.03 21.88 4.20
N PHE A 199 3.98 21.75 5.11
CA PHE A 199 4.82 20.56 5.25
C PHE A 199 4.61 19.90 6.61
N ALA A 200 4.57 18.59 6.64
CA ALA A 200 4.60 17.77 7.84
C ALA A 200 5.59 16.61 7.68
N GLY A 201 6.45 16.41 8.67
CA GLY A 201 7.36 15.26 8.79
C GLY A 201 6.95 14.28 9.87
N THR A 202 5.94 14.61 10.71
CA THR A 202 5.44 13.79 11.80
C THR A 202 3.91 13.78 11.84
N LYS A 203 3.32 12.79 12.56
CA LYS A 203 1.87 12.74 12.82
C LYS A 203 1.39 13.97 13.60
N THR A 204 2.17 14.39 14.60
CA THR A 204 1.86 15.60 15.40
C THR A 204 1.80 16.83 14.52
N GLU A 205 2.80 17.03 13.65
CA GLU A 205 2.79 18.15 12.69
C GLU A 205 1.62 18.04 11.73
N LEU A 206 1.34 16.85 11.17
CA LEU A 206 0.22 16.63 10.27
C LEU A 206 -1.12 17.03 10.90
N ASN A 207 -1.32 16.65 12.16
CA ASN A 207 -2.54 16.98 12.89
C ASN A 207 -2.69 18.49 13.13
N ALA A 208 -1.58 19.20 13.32
CA ALA A 208 -1.55 20.65 13.55
C ALA A 208 -1.84 21.47 12.27
N LEU A 209 -1.70 20.90 11.07
CA LEU A 209 -1.98 21.61 9.83
C LEU A 209 -3.46 21.97 9.73
N ASN A 210 -3.74 23.21 9.28
CA ASN A 210 -5.08 23.55 8.85
C ASN A 210 -5.37 22.91 7.47
N GLY A 211 -6.62 22.58 7.18
CA GLY A 211 -6.99 21.95 5.92
C GLY A 211 -7.15 22.94 4.73
N ASP A 212 -6.60 24.15 4.77
CA ASP A 212 -6.91 25.21 3.79
C ASP A 212 -5.88 25.31 2.67
N GLN A 213 -4.71 24.74 2.86
CA GLN A 213 -3.59 24.80 1.93
C GLN A 213 -3.23 23.38 1.43
N PRO A 214 -2.58 23.28 0.27
CA PRO A 214 -2.03 22.00 -0.17
C PRO A 214 -0.99 21.47 0.83
N ILE A 215 -0.84 20.15 0.90
CA ILE A 215 0.03 19.46 1.88
C ILE A 215 1.07 18.60 1.17
N LEU A 216 2.33 18.74 1.59
CA LEU A 216 3.40 17.78 1.42
C LEU A 216 3.70 17.13 2.77
N GLY A 217 3.45 15.83 2.91
CA GLY A 217 3.79 15.04 4.10
C GLY A 217 4.83 13.98 3.79
N LEU A 218 6.01 14.05 4.40
CA LEU A 218 7.09 13.09 4.18
C LEU A 218 7.57 12.56 5.53
N PHE A 219 7.06 11.41 5.93
CA PHE A 219 7.16 10.91 7.30
C PHE A 219 8.36 9.97 7.54
N THR A 220 9.03 9.53 6.49
CA THR A 220 10.22 8.69 6.57
C THR A 220 11.16 8.96 5.40
N MET A 221 12.43 8.58 5.54
CA MET A 221 13.41 8.74 4.46
C MET A 221 13.09 7.85 3.24
N ASN A 222 12.62 6.63 3.47
CA ASN A 222 12.20 5.67 2.43
C ASN A 222 10.72 5.31 2.61
N HIS A 223 10.32 4.04 2.48
CA HIS A 223 8.96 3.59 2.78
C HIS A 223 8.62 3.81 4.26
N MET A 224 7.35 4.00 4.57
CA MET A 224 6.90 4.12 5.96
C MET A 224 7.08 2.80 6.71
N ASN A 225 7.20 2.87 8.02
CA ASN A 225 7.20 1.67 8.83
C ASN A 225 5.79 1.06 8.83
N VAL A 226 5.75 -0.27 8.82
CA VAL A 226 4.48 -1.02 8.75
C VAL A 226 3.67 -0.87 10.03
N TYR A 227 2.37 -1.09 9.93
CA TYR A 227 1.44 -0.91 11.04
C TYR A 227 1.84 -1.73 12.27
N MET A 228 2.19 -3.01 12.08
CA MET A 228 2.59 -3.89 13.16
C MET A 228 3.74 -3.32 14.01
N ASP A 229 4.74 -2.72 13.36
CA ASP A 229 5.89 -2.13 14.06
C ASP A 229 5.58 -0.76 14.67
N ARG A 230 4.65 0.01 14.08
CA ARG A 230 4.26 1.34 14.56
C ARG A 230 3.32 1.29 15.77
N GLU A 231 2.29 0.45 15.70
CA GLU A 231 1.16 0.48 16.63
C GLU A 231 1.10 -0.78 17.51
N PHE A 232 1.34 -1.96 16.93
CA PHE A 232 1.21 -3.23 17.65
C PHE A 232 2.47 -3.60 18.43
N LEU A 233 3.65 -3.32 17.88
CA LEU A 233 4.96 -3.50 18.54
C LEU A 233 5.65 -2.15 18.78
N PRO A 234 5.02 -1.20 19.49
CA PRO A 234 5.51 0.18 19.59
C PRO A 234 6.86 0.29 20.32
N LYS A 235 7.32 -0.78 20.94
CA LYS A 235 8.63 -0.88 21.61
C LYS A 235 9.70 -1.54 20.73
N ASN A 236 9.40 -1.85 19.48
CA ASN A 236 10.40 -2.38 18.56
C ASN A 236 11.40 -1.27 18.16
N SER A 237 12.23 -0.88 19.12
CA SER A 237 13.23 0.18 18.97
C SER A 237 14.24 -0.10 17.85
N LYS A 238 14.45 -1.37 17.48
CA LYS A 238 15.33 -1.76 16.37
C LYS A 238 14.80 -1.34 15.03
N VAL A 239 13.46 -1.43 14.83
CA VAL A 239 12.80 -1.04 13.58
C VAL A 239 12.56 0.46 13.52
N LEU A 240 11.94 1.00 14.57
CA LEU A 240 11.53 2.41 14.62
C LEU A 240 12.70 3.36 14.89
N LYS A 241 13.81 2.87 15.45
CA LYS A 241 14.98 3.68 15.83
C LYS A 241 14.61 4.93 16.62
N GLY A 242 13.58 4.81 17.49
CA GLY A 242 13.07 5.89 18.32
C GLY A 242 12.10 6.86 17.63
N PHE A 243 11.83 6.72 16.35
CA PHE A 243 10.87 7.55 15.63
C PHE A 243 9.48 6.90 15.63
N THR A 244 8.66 7.27 16.62
CA THR A 244 7.31 6.69 16.83
C THR A 244 6.18 7.61 16.36
N ASP A 245 6.45 8.89 16.06
CA ASP A 245 5.44 9.89 15.67
C ASP A 245 5.18 9.85 14.16
N GLN A 246 4.69 8.70 13.67
CA GLN A 246 4.33 8.49 12.26
C GLN A 246 2.81 8.36 12.13
N PRO A 247 2.18 9.01 11.13
CA PRO A 247 0.77 8.80 10.84
C PRO A 247 0.56 7.42 10.20
N GLY A 248 -0.65 6.87 10.37
CA GLY A 248 -1.11 5.72 9.61
C GLY A 248 -1.74 6.11 8.27
N LEU A 249 -2.09 5.09 7.47
CA LEU A 249 -2.81 5.31 6.21
C LEU A 249 -4.15 6.01 6.45
N LEU A 250 -4.85 5.60 7.49
CA LEU A 250 -6.13 6.21 7.90
C LEU A 250 -5.97 7.70 8.26
N ASP A 251 -4.93 8.05 9.05
CA ASP A 251 -4.66 9.44 9.42
C ASP A 251 -4.41 10.31 8.18
N MET A 252 -3.53 9.81 7.28
CA MET A 252 -3.20 10.50 6.03
C MET A 252 -4.42 10.65 5.13
N THR A 253 -5.22 9.60 4.97
CA THR A 253 -6.42 9.62 4.12
C THR A 253 -7.46 10.61 4.65
N LYS A 254 -7.70 10.63 5.96
CA LYS A 254 -8.59 11.61 6.61
C LYS A 254 -8.12 13.04 6.37
N LYS A 255 -6.83 13.31 6.56
CA LYS A 255 -6.26 14.64 6.32
C LYS A 255 -6.34 15.01 4.84
N ALA A 256 -6.06 14.10 3.92
CA ALA A 256 -6.17 14.33 2.49
C ALA A 256 -7.58 14.75 2.08
N VAL A 257 -8.60 14.00 2.54
CA VAL A 257 -10.00 14.31 2.25
C VAL A 257 -10.36 15.68 2.80
N SER A 258 -9.96 16.02 4.05
CA SER A 258 -10.27 17.34 4.65
C SER A 258 -9.73 18.53 3.88
N VAL A 259 -8.66 18.34 3.10
CA VAL A 259 -8.12 19.37 2.19
C VAL A 259 -8.87 19.36 0.86
N LEU A 260 -9.06 18.18 0.28
CA LEU A 260 -9.56 18.04 -1.08
C LEU A 260 -11.06 18.35 -1.20
N GLU A 261 -11.86 18.01 -0.18
CA GLU A 261 -13.33 18.22 -0.15
C GLU A 261 -13.75 19.69 -0.19
N LYS A 262 -12.83 20.61 0.13
CA LYS A 262 -13.07 22.07 0.04
C LYS A 262 -13.25 22.57 -1.38
N ASN A 263 -12.84 21.76 -2.37
CA ASN A 263 -13.09 22.11 -3.77
C ASN A 263 -14.57 21.84 -4.13
N PRO A 264 -15.35 22.88 -4.49
CA PRO A 264 -16.76 22.71 -4.84
C PRO A 264 -16.98 21.79 -6.06
N ASN A 265 -15.97 21.61 -6.90
CA ASN A 265 -16.04 20.74 -8.06
C ASN A 265 -15.73 19.25 -7.74
N GLY A 266 -15.44 18.93 -6.46
CA GLY A 266 -15.09 17.61 -6.01
C GLY A 266 -13.59 17.28 -6.11
N PHE A 267 -13.26 16.01 -5.83
CA PHE A 267 -11.86 15.58 -5.78
C PHE A 267 -11.66 14.16 -6.29
N PHE A 268 -10.41 13.87 -6.65
CA PHE A 268 -9.86 12.55 -6.86
C PHE A 268 -8.74 12.30 -5.83
N LEU A 269 -8.85 11.23 -5.07
CA LEU A 269 -7.83 10.80 -4.12
C LEU A 269 -7.43 9.36 -4.44
N MET A 270 -6.13 9.10 -4.59
CA MET A 270 -5.57 7.75 -4.53
C MET A 270 -5.04 7.51 -3.11
N SER A 271 -5.44 6.38 -2.49
CA SER A 271 -4.98 5.95 -1.17
C SER A 271 -4.44 4.53 -1.27
N GLU A 272 -3.16 4.36 -0.94
CA GLU A 272 -2.43 3.11 -1.20
C GLU A 272 -1.92 2.46 0.08
N GLY A 273 -2.25 1.18 0.24
CA GLY A 273 -1.60 0.26 1.16
C GLY A 273 -0.32 -0.32 0.54
N GLY A 274 0.70 0.50 0.33
CA GLY A 274 1.94 0.10 -0.37
C GLY A 274 2.80 -0.87 0.42
N SER A 275 2.69 -0.88 1.75
CA SER A 275 3.47 -1.78 2.60
C SER A 275 3.01 -3.24 2.52
N ILE A 276 1.81 -3.52 2.02
CA ILE A 276 1.35 -4.90 1.76
C ILE A 276 2.34 -5.59 0.84
N ASP A 277 2.62 -5.01 -0.33
CA ASP A 277 3.59 -5.49 -1.32
C ASP A 277 5.01 -5.57 -0.76
N LYS A 278 5.47 -4.50 -0.10
CA LYS A 278 6.85 -4.43 0.42
C LYS A 278 7.15 -5.58 1.40
N GLN A 279 6.17 -5.98 2.19
CA GLN A 279 6.33 -7.10 3.12
C GLN A 279 6.18 -8.46 2.42
N LEU A 280 5.33 -8.58 1.41
CA LEU A 280 5.24 -9.81 0.62
C LEU A 280 6.52 -10.08 -0.19
N HIS A 281 7.25 -9.06 -0.62
CA HIS A 281 8.57 -9.20 -1.23
C HIS A 281 9.61 -9.83 -0.29
N THR A 282 9.51 -9.56 0.99
CA THR A 282 10.39 -10.15 2.01
C THR A 282 9.81 -11.41 2.62
N MET A 283 8.66 -11.88 2.14
CA MET A 283 7.92 -13.03 2.66
C MET A 283 7.52 -12.88 4.14
N ASP A 284 7.26 -11.64 4.56
CA ASP A 284 6.75 -11.31 5.88
C ASP A 284 5.23 -11.18 5.82
N TRP A 285 4.56 -12.33 5.79
CA TRP A 285 3.10 -12.38 5.65
C TRP A 285 2.39 -11.71 6.83
N GLN A 286 2.96 -11.78 8.03
CA GLN A 286 2.35 -11.19 9.23
C GLN A 286 2.28 -9.68 9.10
N ARG A 287 3.39 -9.02 8.80
CA ARG A 287 3.43 -7.56 8.60
C ARG A 287 2.55 -7.13 7.45
N SER A 288 2.59 -7.86 6.33
CA SER A 288 1.68 -7.61 5.19
C SER A 288 0.21 -7.70 5.59
N THR A 289 -0.14 -8.66 6.46
CA THR A 289 -1.51 -8.84 6.93
C THR A 289 -1.99 -7.68 7.79
N TYR A 290 -1.14 -7.19 8.70
CA TYR A 290 -1.50 -6.03 9.54
C TYR A 290 -1.68 -4.76 8.69
N ASP A 291 -0.86 -4.54 7.67
CA ASP A 291 -1.06 -3.43 6.72
C ASP A 291 -2.33 -3.62 5.87
N THR A 292 -2.70 -4.86 5.55
CA THR A 292 -4.00 -5.16 4.88
C THR A 292 -5.19 -4.80 5.79
N ILE A 293 -5.08 -5.02 7.10
CA ILE A 293 -6.11 -4.65 8.06
C ILE A 293 -6.22 -3.12 8.18
N GLU A 294 -5.09 -2.40 8.30
CA GLU A 294 -5.09 -0.93 8.30
C GLU A 294 -5.72 -0.37 7.01
N PHE A 295 -5.45 -1.01 5.88
CA PHE A 295 -6.04 -0.67 4.59
C PHE A 295 -7.57 -0.86 4.61
N ASP A 296 -8.07 -1.98 5.14
CA ASP A 296 -9.51 -2.23 5.26
C ASP A 296 -10.22 -1.25 6.21
N GLN A 297 -9.59 -0.91 7.33
CA GLN A 297 -10.09 0.12 8.26
C GLN A 297 -10.19 1.50 7.58
N THR A 298 -9.23 1.81 6.70
CA THR A 298 -9.25 3.05 5.92
C THR A 298 -10.41 3.07 4.93
N ILE A 299 -10.71 1.92 4.31
CA ILE A 299 -11.86 1.75 3.42
C ILE A 299 -13.17 1.87 4.21
N GLU A 300 -13.27 1.28 5.39
CA GLU A 300 -14.43 1.41 6.26
C GLU A 300 -14.75 2.88 6.57
N TRP A 301 -13.72 3.62 6.98
CA TRP A 301 -13.88 5.05 7.20
C TRP A 301 -14.39 5.79 5.93
N ALA A 302 -13.85 5.45 4.76
CA ALA A 302 -14.28 6.09 3.50
C ALA A 302 -15.72 5.74 3.13
N GLN A 303 -16.18 4.52 3.40
CA GLN A 303 -17.59 4.14 3.24
C GLN A 303 -18.51 4.95 4.16
N ASP A 304 -18.09 5.15 5.40
CA ASP A 304 -18.86 5.97 6.35
C ASP A 304 -18.80 7.46 5.99
N TYR A 305 -17.68 7.95 5.47
CA TYR A 305 -17.60 9.29 4.91
C TYR A 305 -18.56 9.46 3.75
N ALA A 306 -18.59 8.54 2.79
CA ALA A 306 -19.50 8.61 1.65
C ALA A 306 -20.99 8.64 2.08
N LYS A 307 -21.39 7.76 3.01
CA LYS A 307 -22.74 7.74 3.57
C LYS A 307 -23.14 9.08 4.21
N LYS A 308 -22.22 9.68 4.98
CA LYS A 308 -22.45 10.99 5.64
C LYS A 308 -22.56 12.15 4.64
N HIS A 309 -22.06 11.98 3.42
CA HIS A 309 -22.07 12.97 2.35
C HIS A 309 -23.02 12.59 1.20
N ASN A 310 -24.16 11.93 1.52
CA ASN A 310 -25.22 11.57 0.58
C ASN A 310 -24.77 10.66 -0.58
N ASP A 311 -23.77 9.80 -0.35
CA ASP A 311 -23.19 8.89 -1.35
C ASP A 311 -22.69 9.59 -2.63
N ASP A 312 -22.19 10.82 -2.50
CA ASP A 312 -21.61 11.58 -3.60
C ASP A 312 -20.18 11.14 -3.94
N THR A 313 -19.66 10.14 -3.26
CA THR A 313 -18.28 9.65 -3.41
C THR A 313 -18.28 8.23 -3.99
N LEU A 314 -17.63 8.07 -5.13
CA LEU A 314 -17.33 6.74 -5.70
C LEU A 314 -16.08 6.19 -5.01
N ILE A 315 -16.21 5.03 -4.39
CA ILE A 315 -15.10 4.30 -3.79
C ILE A 315 -14.78 3.10 -4.70
N ILE A 316 -13.52 3.00 -5.11
CA ILE A 316 -12.99 1.89 -5.88
C ILE A 316 -11.88 1.24 -5.08
N VAL A 317 -11.94 -0.07 -4.89
CA VAL A 317 -10.90 -0.85 -4.19
C VAL A 317 -10.37 -1.90 -5.16
N VAL A 318 -9.07 -1.91 -5.40
CA VAL A 318 -8.43 -2.83 -6.33
C VAL A 318 -6.99 -3.11 -5.91
N ALA A 319 -6.45 -4.29 -6.24
CA ALA A 319 -5.02 -4.55 -6.23
C ALA A 319 -4.42 -4.21 -7.59
N ASP A 320 -3.17 -3.82 -7.62
CA ASP A 320 -2.44 -3.54 -8.87
C ASP A 320 -1.83 -4.81 -9.47
N HIS A 321 -1.44 -5.76 -8.64
CA HIS A 321 -1.02 -7.13 -8.97
C HIS A 321 -1.18 -8.05 -7.75
N ALA A 322 -0.69 -9.28 -7.87
CA ALA A 322 -0.69 -10.27 -6.79
C ALA A 322 0.75 -10.69 -6.42
N HIS A 323 0.89 -11.35 -5.29
CA HIS A 323 2.06 -12.13 -4.91
C HIS A 323 1.71 -13.62 -4.82
N GLY A 324 2.70 -14.47 -5.03
CA GLY A 324 2.57 -15.93 -4.97
C GLY A 324 2.50 -16.46 -3.53
N ILE A 325 1.52 -16.02 -2.77
CA ILE A 325 1.28 -16.41 -1.38
C ILE A 325 0.12 -17.41 -1.30
N SER A 326 0.21 -18.39 -0.39
CA SER A 326 -0.80 -19.42 -0.19
C SER A 326 -0.96 -19.72 1.31
N ILE A 327 -2.20 -19.98 1.74
CA ILE A 327 -2.51 -20.48 3.08
C ILE A 327 -2.63 -21.99 3.00
N SER A 328 -1.68 -22.71 3.60
CA SER A 328 -1.59 -24.19 3.52
C SER A 328 -2.24 -24.89 4.70
N GLY A 329 -2.60 -24.16 5.75
CA GLY A 329 -3.19 -24.71 6.96
C GLY A 329 -2.81 -23.91 8.19
N THR A 330 -2.75 -24.57 9.33
CA THR A 330 -2.30 -24.00 10.60
C THR A 330 -0.98 -24.62 11.03
N TYR A 331 -0.21 -23.88 11.81
CA TYR A 331 1.05 -24.31 12.39
C TYR A 331 0.91 -24.38 13.90
N LYS A 332 1.31 -25.53 14.45
CA LYS A 332 1.37 -25.73 15.90
C LYS A 332 2.50 -26.67 16.25
N GLU A 333 3.49 -26.21 16.99
CA GLU A 333 4.54 -27.07 17.53
C GLU A 333 4.00 -27.88 18.70
N GLU A 334 4.03 -29.19 18.56
CA GLU A 334 3.71 -30.11 19.63
C GLU A 334 4.36 -31.48 19.37
N ASN A 335 4.56 -32.26 20.41
CA ASN A 335 5.14 -33.61 20.34
C ASN A 335 6.50 -33.68 19.63
N GLY A 336 7.33 -32.64 19.78
CA GLY A 336 8.65 -32.52 19.15
C GLY A 336 8.66 -32.24 17.65
N LYS A 337 7.48 -32.03 17.02
CA LYS A 337 7.38 -31.67 15.61
C LYS A 337 7.62 -30.17 15.41
N THR A 338 8.44 -29.82 14.41
CA THR A 338 8.77 -28.46 14.05
C THR A 338 8.76 -28.29 12.53
N GLY A 339 8.78 -27.05 12.03
CA GLY A 339 8.81 -26.78 10.60
C GLY A 339 7.61 -27.41 9.87
N ARG A 340 7.82 -28.00 8.72
CA ARG A 340 6.76 -28.63 7.91
C ARG A 340 5.99 -29.73 8.63
N GLU A 341 6.64 -30.44 9.54
CA GLU A 341 5.99 -31.50 10.30
C GLU A 341 4.96 -31.00 11.30
N ALA A 342 5.06 -29.73 11.69
CA ALA A 342 4.13 -29.05 12.59
C ALA A 342 2.94 -28.43 11.85
N VAL A 343 2.93 -28.44 10.52
CA VAL A 343 1.80 -27.95 9.73
C VAL A 343 0.64 -28.93 9.77
N ARG A 344 -0.53 -28.44 10.14
CA ARG A 344 -1.79 -29.19 10.20
C ARG A 344 -2.69 -28.75 9.06
N VAL A 345 -2.90 -29.63 8.09
CA VAL A 345 -3.75 -29.35 6.91
C VAL A 345 -5.21 -29.68 7.20
N TYR A 346 -5.47 -30.69 8.01
CA TYR A 346 -6.81 -31.20 8.31
C TYR A 346 -7.04 -31.33 9.82
N GLY A 347 -7.89 -30.49 10.37
CA GLY A 347 -8.66 -30.72 11.57
C GLY A 347 -7.99 -30.71 12.93
N ASP A 348 -6.73 -31.10 13.07
CA ASP A 348 -6.13 -31.32 14.39
C ASP A 348 -5.49 -30.08 15.02
N ALA A 349 -5.20 -29.06 14.23
CA ALA A 349 -4.79 -27.77 14.77
C ALA A 349 -6.04 -26.97 15.09
N LYS A 350 -6.34 -26.82 16.35
CA LYS A 350 -7.32 -25.84 16.78
C LYS A 350 -6.82 -24.49 16.31
N TRP A 351 -7.62 -23.84 15.46
CA TRP A 351 -7.34 -22.49 15.04
C TRP A 351 -7.27 -21.57 16.27
N PRO A 352 -6.24 -20.74 16.42
CA PRO A 352 -6.22 -19.77 17.48
C PRO A 352 -7.46 -18.89 17.33
N THR A 353 -8.26 -18.80 18.37
CA THR A 353 -9.30 -17.80 18.45
C THR A 353 -8.60 -16.46 18.57
N PHE A 354 -8.69 -15.62 17.54
CA PHE A 354 -8.30 -14.24 17.67
C PHE A 354 -9.33 -13.54 18.55
N VAL A 355 -8.89 -13.12 19.72
CA VAL A 355 -9.67 -12.28 20.62
C VAL A 355 -9.26 -10.85 20.33
N ASP A 356 -10.20 -10.06 19.87
CA ASP A 356 -10.08 -8.62 19.65
C ASP A 356 -11.08 -7.93 20.60
N GLU A 357 -10.69 -7.79 21.87
CA GLU A 357 -11.54 -7.22 22.91
C GLU A 357 -11.69 -5.71 22.77
N ASN A 358 -10.67 -5.05 22.26
CA ASN A 358 -10.67 -3.59 22.10
C ASN A 358 -11.28 -3.14 20.76
N HIS A 359 -11.63 -4.07 19.86
CA HIS A 359 -12.21 -3.85 18.54
C HIS A 359 -11.38 -2.95 17.61
N ASP A 360 -10.06 -3.02 17.71
CA ASP A 360 -9.15 -2.29 16.83
C ASP A 360 -8.85 -3.03 15.50
N GLY A 361 -9.34 -4.26 15.38
CA GLY A 361 -9.17 -5.10 14.20
C GLY A 361 -7.93 -5.98 14.23
N TYR A 362 -7.24 -6.04 15.37
CA TYR A 362 -6.05 -6.85 15.58
C TYR A 362 -6.24 -7.80 16.74
N PRO A 363 -5.57 -8.98 16.76
CA PRO A 363 -5.64 -9.88 17.90
C PRO A 363 -4.86 -9.31 19.10
N ASP A 364 -5.53 -9.23 20.26
CA ASP A 364 -4.92 -8.71 21.48
C ASP A 364 -3.85 -9.64 22.07
N ASN A 365 -4.03 -10.94 21.96
CA ASN A 365 -3.14 -11.95 22.53
C ASN A 365 -2.90 -13.08 21.53
N PRO A 366 -2.10 -12.88 20.47
CA PRO A 366 -1.78 -13.95 19.54
C PRO A 366 -0.96 -15.03 20.26
N ASP A 367 -1.37 -16.30 20.10
CA ASP A 367 -0.56 -17.42 20.57
C ASP A 367 0.64 -17.61 19.63
N PRO A 368 1.88 -17.37 20.07
CA PRO A 368 3.04 -17.45 19.22
C PRO A 368 3.34 -18.86 18.72
N ASP A 369 2.80 -19.88 19.39
CA ASP A 369 3.01 -21.29 19.05
C ASP A 369 1.94 -21.83 18.09
N VAL A 370 0.87 -21.07 17.84
CA VAL A 370 -0.21 -21.43 16.92
C VAL A 370 -0.44 -20.34 15.91
N THR A 371 -0.03 -20.53 14.69
CA THR A 371 -0.13 -19.54 13.61
C THR A 371 -0.70 -20.14 12.34
N LEU A 372 -0.87 -19.33 11.30
CA LEU A 372 -1.14 -19.86 9.95
C LEU A 372 0.12 -20.41 9.31
N ALA A 373 -0.03 -21.52 8.62
CA ALA A 373 1.00 -22.03 7.72
C ALA A 373 0.88 -21.32 6.37
N VAL A 374 1.68 -20.27 6.18
CA VAL A 374 1.72 -19.49 4.95
C VAL A 374 2.95 -19.85 4.14
N GLN A 375 2.77 -20.08 2.86
CA GLN A 375 3.83 -20.49 1.92
C GLN A 375 3.89 -19.55 0.73
N TYR A 376 5.07 -19.50 0.09
CA TYR A 376 5.35 -18.70 -1.10
C TYR A 376 5.83 -19.60 -2.23
N ALA A 377 5.06 -19.71 -3.30
CA ALA A 377 5.26 -20.71 -4.35
C ALA A 377 6.44 -20.42 -5.28
N ASN A 378 6.89 -19.18 -5.37
CA ASN A 378 7.84 -18.71 -6.39
C ASN A 378 9.12 -18.10 -5.84
N ALA A 379 9.36 -18.22 -4.54
CA ALA A 379 10.57 -17.66 -3.96
C ALA A 379 11.68 -18.71 -3.88
N PRO A 380 12.83 -18.51 -4.52
CA PRO A 380 13.92 -19.50 -4.53
C PRO A 380 14.59 -19.63 -3.16
N ASP A 381 14.43 -18.66 -2.31
CA ASP A 381 15.01 -18.60 -0.98
C ASP A 381 13.97 -18.64 0.13
N HIS A 382 12.77 -19.15 -0.16
CA HIS A 382 11.73 -19.11 0.83
C HIS A 382 12.05 -20.03 2.02
N TYR A 383 11.81 -19.47 3.20
CA TYR A 383 11.84 -20.18 4.46
C TYR A 383 10.42 -20.36 4.98
N GLU A 384 10.09 -21.57 5.30
CA GLU A 384 8.83 -21.88 5.95
C GLU A 384 8.97 -21.66 7.45
N ASN A 385 9.15 -20.44 7.87
CA ASN A 385 9.08 -20.08 9.26
C ASN A 385 7.66 -19.62 9.59
N TYR A 386 6.92 -20.47 10.24
CA TYR A 386 5.51 -20.24 10.58
C TYR A 386 5.33 -19.54 11.92
N ARG A 387 6.40 -19.40 12.72
CA ARG A 387 6.33 -18.74 14.01
C ARG A 387 6.13 -17.25 13.88
N PHE A 388 5.53 -16.65 14.89
CA PHE A 388 5.46 -15.20 15.02
C PHE A 388 6.85 -14.58 15.00
N GLN A 389 7.05 -13.60 14.13
CA GLN A 389 8.32 -12.89 13.94
C GLN A 389 8.27 -11.50 14.55
N PRO A 390 8.87 -11.27 15.73
CA PRO A 390 8.91 -9.93 16.33
C PRO A 390 9.79 -8.96 15.53
N GLU A 391 10.73 -9.46 14.73
CA GLU A 391 11.58 -8.65 13.86
C GLU A 391 11.21 -8.86 12.39
N PRO A 392 11.31 -7.81 11.56
CA PRO A 392 11.04 -7.92 10.12
C PRO A 392 11.95 -8.95 9.45
N THR A 393 11.40 -9.66 8.48
CA THR A 393 12.20 -10.48 7.57
C THR A 393 13.06 -9.61 6.66
N VAL A 394 14.15 -10.14 6.18
CA VAL A 394 15.03 -9.45 5.25
C VAL A 394 14.98 -10.10 3.86
N PRO A 395 15.21 -9.33 2.77
CA PRO A 395 15.21 -9.86 1.42
C PRO A 395 16.25 -10.98 1.22
N ALA A 396 16.03 -11.82 0.22
CA ALA A 396 17.04 -12.73 -0.31
C ALA A 396 18.36 -12.00 -0.63
N THR A 397 19.42 -12.73 -0.65
CA THR A 397 20.74 -12.24 -1.07
C THR A 397 21.27 -13.06 -2.25
N THR A 398 22.42 -12.69 -2.78
CA THR A 398 23.09 -13.47 -3.84
C THR A 398 24.38 -14.07 -3.33
N ASP A 399 24.71 -15.26 -3.82
CA ASP A 399 26.01 -15.87 -3.59
C ASP A 399 27.10 -15.26 -4.49
N ALA A 400 28.35 -15.71 -4.32
CA ALA A 400 29.48 -15.23 -5.13
C ALA A 400 29.34 -15.55 -6.64
N LYS A 401 28.44 -16.45 -7.01
CA LYS A 401 28.15 -16.81 -8.41
C LYS A 401 26.96 -16.06 -8.99
N GLY A 402 26.32 -15.17 -8.19
CA GLY A 402 25.15 -14.41 -8.60
C GLY A 402 23.81 -15.16 -8.46
N ASN A 403 23.79 -16.36 -7.88
CA ASN A 403 22.55 -17.08 -7.63
C ASN A 403 21.79 -16.45 -6.45
N VAL A 404 20.48 -16.33 -6.56
CA VAL A 404 19.64 -15.88 -5.45
C VAL A 404 19.59 -16.99 -4.40
N ILE A 405 19.97 -16.65 -3.18
CA ILE A 405 20.00 -17.55 -2.04
C ILE A 405 19.29 -16.93 -0.85
N ALA A 406 18.88 -17.78 0.09
CA ALA A 406 18.32 -17.32 1.35
C ALA A 406 19.32 -16.44 2.12
N ASN A 407 18.83 -15.31 2.61
CA ASN A 407 19.65 -14.46 3.45
C ASN A 407 19.82 -15.11 4.84
N PRO A 408 21.04 -15.41 5.30
CA PRO A 408 21.25 -16.08 6.59
C PRO A 408 20.78 -15.23 7.80
N LYS A 409 20.51 -13.94 7.60
CA LYS A 409 19.91 -13.05 8.62
C LYS A 409 18.39 -13.10 8.66
N ARG A 410 17.76 -13.83 7.74
CA ARG A 410 16.32 -13.80 7.49
C ARG A 410 15.50 -14.56 8.51
N ALA A 411 16.02 -15.65 8.98
CA ALA A 411 15.33 -16.53 9.92
C ALA A 411 16.14 -16.70 11.20
N PRO A 412 15.49 -16.85 12.35
CA PRO A 412 16.16 -17.27 13.58
C PRO A 412 16.89 -18.61 13.38
N LYS A 413 17.97 -18.82 14.11
CA LYS A 413 18.68 -20.11 14.13
C LYS A 413 17.69 -21.24 14.44
N GLY A 414 17.59 -22.21 13.54
CA GLY A 414 16.72 -23.39 13.70
C GLY A 414 15.40 -23.34 12.94
N ALA A 415 15.01 -22.19 12.39
CA ALA A 415 13.86 -22.12 11.49
C ALA A 415 14.28 -22.54 10.07
N ARG A 416 13.94 -23.73 9.66
CA ARG A 416 14.08 -24.27 8.29
C ARG A 416 12.80 -24.98 7.89
#